data_1141e16b4e890d540f65ee254cf4d4f1
#
_entry.id   1141e16b4e890d540f65ee254cf4d4f1
#
_cell.length_a   1.000
_cell.length_b   1.000
_cell.length_c   1.000
_cell.angle_alpha   90.00
_cell.angle_beta   90.00
_cell.angle_gamma   90.00
#
_symmetry.space_group_name_H-M   'P 1'
#
loop_
_entity.id
_entity.type
_entity.pdbx_description
1 polymer ?
#
loop_
_entity_poly.entity_id
_entity_poly.type
_entity_poly.pdbx_seq_one_letter_code
_entity_poly.pdbx_strand_id
1 'polypeptide(L)'
;MAEKLKIKLSIANRVYPLTIHPSQEEGLRKASQEINNMIKQFEENYSVRDKQDALAMCALQIASKKAQKSINEGNLNKALGDKLMHLNELLKEF
;
A
#
# COMPACT_ATOMS: atom_id res chain seq x y z
N MET A 1 4.44 20.96 18.87
CA MET A 1 4.68 21.52 17.55
C MET A 1 5.31 20.48 16.64
N ALA A 2 4.70 20.27 15.50
CA ALA A 2 5.20 19.26 14.59
C ALA A 2 6.36 19.84 13.78
N GLU A 3 7.56 19.52 14.18
CA GLU A 3 8.72 19.84 13.37
C GLU A 3 8.81 18.83 12.26
N LYS A 4 9.06 19.34 11.06
CA LYS A 4 9.24 18.46 9.90
C LYS A 4 10.65 17.93 9.86
N LEU A 5 10.77 16.68 9.50
CA LEU A 5 12.04 16.00 9.39
C LEU A 5 12.39 15.81 7.92
N LYS A 6 13.64 16.11 7.59
CA LYS A 6 14.15 15.86 6.24
C LYS A 6 14.87 14.52 6.23
N ILE A 7 14.42 13.64 5.36
CA ILE A 7 15.05 12.33 5.19
C ILE A 7 15.34 12.08 3.71
N LYS A 8 16.17 11.09 3.46
CA LYS A 8 16.46 10.63 2.11
C LYS A 8 16.11 9.15 2.03
N LEU A 9 15.34 8.79 1.02
CA LEU A 9 15.00 7.41 0.75
C LEU A 9 15.60 6.98 -0.58
N SER A 10 16.23 5.81 -0.58
CA SER A 10 16.76 5.22 -1.80
C SER A 10 15.74 4.25 -2.37
N ILE A 11 15.30 4.51 -3.58
CA ILE A 11 14.34 3.66 -4.29
C ILE A 11 14.83 3.50 -5.72
N ALA A 12 14.99 2.25 -6.16
CA ALA A 12 15.40 1.95 -7.53
C ALA A 12 16.71 2.64 -7.91
N ASN A 13 17.68 2.64 -7.00
CA ASN A 13 19.02 3.24 -7.18
C ASN A 13 19.02 4.76 -7.28
N ARG A 14 17.94 5.40 -6.91
CA ARG A 14 17.87 6.87 -6.83
C ARG A 14 17.54 7.31 -5.42
N VAL A 15 18.05 8.46 -5.03
CA VAL A 15 17.81 9.03 -3.72
C VAL A 15 16.77 10.14 -3.83
N TYR A 16 15.76 10.06 -3.00
CA TYR A 16 14.65 11.02 -2.98
C TYR A 16 14.64 11.73 -1.63
N PRO A 17 14.88 13.04 -1.62
CA PRO A 17 14.75 13.81 -0.38
C PRO A 17 13.28 14.06 -0.08
N LEU A 18 12.89 13.83 1.15
CA LEU A 18 11.50 14.03 1.59
C LEU A 18 11.48 14.87 2.84
N THR A 19 10.47 15.69 2.96
CA THR A 19 10.18 16.43 4.19
C THR A 19 8.91 15.84 4.77
N ILE A 20 9.01 15.25 5.95
CA ILE A 20 7.94 14.48 6.55
C ILE A 20 7.77 14.83 8.02
N HIS A 21 6.68 14.37 8.60
CA HIS A 21 6.56 14.37 10.07
C HIS A 21 7.39 13.22 10.64
N PRO A 22 8.02 13.40 11.80
CA PRO A 22 8.81 12.33 12.42
C PRO A 22 8.04 11.04 12.61
N SER A 23 6.74 11.13 12.83
CA SER A 23 5.89 9.94 12.99
C SER A 23 5.78 9.08 11.72
N GLN A 24 6.13 9.63 10.56
CA GLN A 24 6.05 8.95 9.28
C GLN A 24 7.36 8.26 8.90
N GLU A 25 8.44 8.56 9.58
CA GLU A 25 9.77 8.10 9.18
C GLU A 25 9.88 6.58 9.13
N GLU A 26 9.49 5.92 10.20
CA GLU A 26 9.59 4.45 10.27
C GLU A 26 8.80 3.77 9.15
N GLY A 27 7.58 4.22 8.95
CA GLY A 27 6.71 3.66 7.91
C GLY A 27 7.25 3.86 6.51
N LEU A 28 7.78 5.06 6.24
CA LEU A 28 8.33 5.38 4.92
C LEU A 28 9.62 4.61 4.65
N ARG A 29 10.49 4.46 5.66
CA ARG A 29 11.71 3.66 5.49
C ARG A 29 11.39 2.19 5.26
N LYS A 30 10.41 1.67 5.97
CA LYS A 30 9.94 0.30 5.79
C LYS A 30 9.34 0.11 4.41
N ALA A 31 8.53 1.08 3.96
CA ALA A 31 7.92 1.04 2.63
C ALA A 31 8.99 1.06 1.53
N SER A 32 10.04 1.88 1.68
CA SER A 32 11.10 1.93 0.67
C SER A 32 11.87 0.62 0.61
N GLN A 33 12.13 -0.02 1.74
CA GLN A 33 12.74 -1.35 1.76
C GLN A 33 11.88 -2.38 1.05
N GLU A 34 10.59 -2.33 1.32
CA GLU A 34 9.64 -3.26 0.71
C GLU A 34 9.60 -3.09 -0.81
N ILE A 35 9.58 -1.85 -1.28
CA ILE A 35 9.62 -1.55 -2.72
C ILE A 35 10.91 -2.07 -3.33
N ASN A 36 12.06 -1.80 -2.71
CA ASN A 36 13.34 -2.26 -3.23
C ASN A 36 13.43 -3.78 -3.29
N ASN A 37 12.88 -4.47 -2.29
CA ASN A 37 12.81 -5.93 -2.29
C ASN A 37 11.92 -6.44 -3.42
N MET A 38 10.80 -5.79 -3.66
CA MET A 38 9.91 -6.14 -4.77
C MET A 38 10.59 -5.95 -6.12
N ILE A 39 11.30 -4.83 -6.28
CA ILE A 39 12.06 -4.56 -7.51
C ILE A 39 13.04 -5.69 -7.77
N LYS A 40 13.78 -6.09 -6.74
CA LYS A 40 14.75 -7.17 -6.85
C LYS A 40 14.08 -8.48 -7.28
N GLN A 41 12.94 -8.81 -6.69
CA GLN A 41 12.20 -10.02 -7.04
C GLN A 41 11.71 -9.96 -8.48
N PHE A 42 11.20 -8.83 -8.94
CA PHE A 42 10.77 -8.69 -10.32
C PHE A 42 11.94 -8.80 -11.30
N GLU A 43 13.08 -8.23 -10.95
CA GLU A 43 14.28 -8.35 -11.79
C GLU A 43 14.80 -9.78 -11.86
N GLU A 44 14.67 -10.55 -10.79
CA GLU A 44 15.13 -11.94 -10.75
C GLU A 44 14.16 -12.89 -11.46
N ASN A 45 12.87 -12.65 -11.38
CA ASN A 45 11.84 -13.57 -11.82
C ASN A 45 11.19 -13.23 -13.15
N TYR A 46 11.35 -11.99 -13.61
CA TYR A 46 10.71 -11.49 -14.82
C TYR A 46 11.70 -10.74 -15.66
N SER A 47 11.49 -10.73 -16.98
CA SER A 47 12.27 -9.92 -17.89
C SER A 47 11.81 -8.49 -17.84
N VAL A 48 12.43 -7.69 -16.99
CA VAL A 48 12.18 -6.26 -16.92
C VAL A 48 13.28 -5.54 -17.68
N ARG A 49 12.93 -4.49 -18.40
CA ARG A 49 13.89 -3.75 -19.22
C ARG A 49 14.77 -2.86 -18.37
N ASP A 50 14.18 -2.20 -17.39
CA ASP A 50 14.89 -1.23 -16.56
C ASP A 50 14.18 -1.08 -15.22
N LYS A 51 14.69 -0.18 -14.40
CA LYS A 51 14.11 0.08 -13.08
C LYS A 51 12.70 0.67 -13.16
N GLN A 52 12.42 1.42 -14.22
CA GLN A 52 11.08 1.98 -14.39
C GLN A 52 10.06 0.88 -14.61
N ASP A 53 10.37 -0.11 -15.43
CA ASP A 53 9.49 -1.27 -15.63
C ASP A 53 9.27 -2.02 -14.33
N ALA A 54 10.34 -2.24 -13.56
CA ALA A 54 10.24 -2.89 -12.26
C ALA A 54 9.38 -2.10 -11.30
N LEU A 55 9.53 -0.78 -11.26
CA LEU A 55 8.73 0.10 -10.42
C LEU A 55 7.26 0.08 -10.85
N ALA A 56 7.00 0.07 -12.15
CA ALA A 56 5.63 -0.02 -12.66
C ALA A 56 4.97 -1.33 -12.20
N MET A 57 5.69 -2.43 -12.25
CA MET A 57 5.20 -3.71 -11.77
C MET A 57 4.95 -3.70 -10.26
N CYS A 58 5.85 -3.07 -9.51
CA CYS A 58 5.67 -2.90 -8.07
C CYS A 58 4.41 -2.09 -7.77
N ALA A 59 4.24 -0.97 -8.47
CA ALA A 59 3.08 -0.11 -8.28
C ALA A 59 1.79 -0.86 -8.61
N LEU A 60 1.80 -1.61 -9.70
CA LEU A 60 0.66 -2.41 -10.10
C LEU A 60 0.33 -3.47 -9.05
N GLN A 61 1.34 -4.15 -8.52
CA GLN A 61 1.13 -5.15 -7.49
C GLN A 61 0.56 -4.56 -6.21
N ILE A 62 1.11 -3.44 -5.76
CA ILE A 62 0.64 -2.77 -4.55
C ILE A 62 -0.79 -2.28 -4.74
N ALA A 63 -1.06 -1.62 -5.86
CA ALA A 63 -2.38 -1.11 -6.16
C ALA A 63 -3.39 -2.24 -6.33
N SER A 64 -2.98 -3.34 -6.95
CA SER A 64 -3.80 -4.52 -7.13
C SER A 64 -4.18 -5.16 -5.80
N LYS A 65 -3.22 -5.28 -4.89
CA LYS A 65 -3.49 -5.81 -3.54
C LYS A 65 -4.46 -4.90 -2.78
N LYS A 66 -4.26 -3.61 -2.89
CA LYS A 66 -5.14 -2.63 -2.25
C LYS A 66 -6.55 -2.70 -2.85
N ALA A 67 -6.65 -2.77 -4.17
CA ALA A 67 -7.94 -2.90 -4.85
C ALA A 67 -8.64 -4.20 -4.46
N GLN A 68 -7.90 -5.30 -4.41
CA GLN A 68 -8.45 -6.60 -4.02
C GLN A 68 -8.90 -6.58 -2.56
N LYS A 69 -8.12 -5.95 -1.70
CA LYS A 69 -8.49 -5.79 -0.29
C LYS A 69 -9.78 -4.99 -0.16
N SER A 70 -9.90 -3.90 -0.92
CA SER A 70 -11.12 -3.08 -0.91
C SER A 70 -12.32 -3.88 -1.43
N ILE A 71 -12.13 -4.67 -2.47
CA ILE A 71 -13.19 -5.54 -3.00
C ILE A 71 -13.58 -6.57 -1.94
N ASN A 72 -12.62 -7.22 -1.31
CA ASN A 72 -12.88 -8.22 -0.27
C ASN A 72 -13.54 -7.58 0.94
N GLU A 73 -13.08 -6.41 1.36
CA GLU A 73 -13.69 -5.67 2.45
C GLU A 73 -15.10 -5.22 2.09
N GLY A 74 -15.30 -4.77 0.86
CA GLY A 74 -16.61 -4.40 0.35
C GLY A 74 -17.55 -5.59 0.34
N ASN A 75 -17.10 -6.74 -0.13
CA ASN A 75 -17.90 -7.96 -0.12
C ASN A 75 -18.20 -8.42 1.29
N LEU A 76 -17.21 -8.36 2.18
CA LEU A 76 -17.40 -8.71 3.58
C LEU A 76 -18.36 -7.73 4.25
N ASN A 77 -18.16 -6.45 4.02
CA ASN A 77 -19.03 -5.43 4.58
C ASN A 77 -20.45 -5.56 4.04
N LYS A 78 -20.59 -5.91 2.78
CA LYS A 78 -21.90 -6.16 2.20
C LYS A 78 -22.58 -7.37 2.84
N ALA A 79 -21.85 -8.46 3.01
CA ALA A 79 -22.36 -9.65 3.66
C ALA A 79 -22.73 -9.37 5.12
N LEU A 80 -21.87 -8.62 5.83
CA LEU A 80 -22.15 -8.19 7.20
C LEU A 80 -23.32 -7.21 7.21
N GLY A 81 -23.36 -6.29 6.25
CA GLY A 81 -24.44 -5.35 6.10
C GLY A 81 -25.77 -6.05 5.88
N ASP A 82 -25.80 -7.06 5.02
CA ASP A 82 -27.00 -7.84 4.78
C ASP A 82 -27.47 -8.56 6.05
N LYS A 83 -26.53 -9.14 6.79
CA LYS A 83 -26.84 -9.77 8.06
C LYS A 83 -27.34 -8.75 9.10
N LEU A 84 -26.66 -7.60 9.14
CA LEU A 84 -27.06 -6.52 10.06
C LEU A 84 -28.42 -5.94 9.69
N MET A 85 -28.68 -5.79 8.39
CA MET A 85 -29.99 -5.35 7.92
C MET A 85 -31.07 -6.35 8.33
N HIS A 86 -30.78 -7.62 8.18
CA HIS A 86 -31.69 -8.66 8.62
C HIS A 86 -31.96 -8.57 10.11
N LEU A 87 -30.91 -8.40 10.91
CA LEU A 87 -31.04 -8.18 12.35
C LEU A 87 -31.79 -6.89 12.63
N ASN A 88 -31.54 -5.85 11.85
CA ASN A 88 -32.20 -4.57 12.02
C ASN A 88 -33.69 -4.64 11.75
N GLU A 89 -34.09 -5.43 10.77
CA GLU A 89 -35.50 -5.70 10.52
C GLU A 89 -36.15 -6.32 11.75
N LEU A 90 -35.40 -7.18 12.45
CA LEU A 90 -35.87 -7.82 13.67
C LEU A 90 -35.83 -6.86 14.86
N LEU A 91 -34.78 -6.05 14.95
CA LEU A 91 -34.53 -5.18 16.10
C LEU A 91 -34.96 -3.75 15.90
N LYS A 92 -35.31 -3.37 14.67
CA LYS A 92 -35.65 -1.99 14.33
C LYS A 92 -34.50 -1.02 14.55
N GLU A 93 -33.25 -1.46 14.32
CA GLU A 93 -32.06 -0.65 14.46
C GLU A 93 -31.50 -0.31 13.09
N PHE A 94 -30.66 0.74 13.05
CA PHE A 94 -30.07 1.38 11.90
C PHE A 94 -30.96 2.47 11.37
#